data_c7004273ce32d7eaeba78f4f1b9184d2
#
_entry.id   c7004273ce32d7eaeba78f4f1b9184d2
#
_cell.length_a   1.000
_cell.length_b   1.000
_cell.length_c   1.000
_cell.angle_alpha   90.00
_cell.angle_beta   90.00
_cell.angle_gamma   90.00
#
_symmetry.space_group_name_H-M   'P 1'
#
loop_
_entity.id
_entity.type
_entity.pdbx_description
1 polymer ?
#
loop_
_entity_poly.entity_id
_entity_poly.type
_entity_poly.pdbx_seq_one_letter_code
_entity_poly.pdbx_strand_id
1 'polypeptide(L)'
;MVSNQCEYLWQKRGVYYFRRKVPNDVQQHYERPQIVICLKTKSKSAAIKASRSIASKLDDFWLQMRISDMDVPASHLLVRGKPKDAFTSYASSLSDALATYCSLKGADRTALFFTAAKRNVGYVLEHLGDRPIDTYSSADAASFRDWLIDRGLTTSSISRIFGTIRAVINLTIQEHGLDCRNAFANIYLPKKAEEKRKPIPKHEIIQIQKTCLALADERRLVIALISDTGMRLSEALGLVWGDVRLDHEYPHINLVEHPWRQLKTSGSKRLVPLVGVSLEAVKVMHQQGFSTQFLFPSYTSATH
;
A
#
# COMPACT_ATOMS: atom_id res chain seq x y z
N MET A 1 -19.25 7.43 -57.86
CA MET A 1 -18.97 8.50 -56.88
C MET A 1 -19.61 8.11 -55.57
N VAL A 2 -18.87 7.57 -54.64
CA VAL A 2 -19.38 7.22 -53.31
C VAL A 2 -19.34 8.46 -52.49
N SER A 3 -20.51 9.04 -52.13
CA SER A 3 -20.61 10.20 -51.29
C SER A 3 -20.17 9.84 -49.88
N ASN A 4 -18.99 10.30 -49.51
CA ASN A 4 -18.38 10.15 -48.18
C ASN A 4 -19.06 11.13 -47.20
N GLN A 5 -20.42 11.02 -47.05
CA GLN A 5 -21.15 11.75 -46.03
C GLN A 5 -20.91 11.04 -44.70
N CYS A 6 -20.24 11.75 -43.78
CA CYS A 6 -20.06 11.28 -42.41
C CYS A 6 -21.42 11.20 -41.70
N GLU A 7 -21.94 9.99 -41.55
CA GLU A 7 -23.14 9.74 -40.75
C GLU A 7 -22.98 10.30 -39.32
N TYR A 8 -24.07 10.88 -38.80
CA TYR A 8 -24.22 11.35 -37.43
C TYR A 8 -23.47 12.66 -37.06
N LEU A 9 -22.88 13.39 -38.02
CA LEU A 9 -22.24 14.69 -37.74
C LEU A 9 -23.16 15.86 -38.05
N TRP A 10 -23.23 16.80 -37.12
CA TRP A 10 -23.91 18.08 -37.29
C TRP A 10 -23.04 19.22 -36.77
N GLN A 11 -23.05 20.37 -37.46
CA GLN A 11 -22.27 21.55 -37.06
C GLN A 11 -23.17 22.69 -36.63
N LYS A 12 -22.89 23.30 -35.48
CA LYS A 12 -23.56 24.49 -34.98
C LYS A 12 -22.53 25.48 -34.46
N ARG A 13 -22.59 26.72 -34.93
CA ARG A 13 -21.67 27.82 -34.55
C ARG A 13 -20.18 27.39 -34.63
N GLY A 14 -19.80 26.68 -35.69
CA GLY A 14 -18.42 26.23 -35.91
C GLY A 14 -17.97 25.01 -35.10
N VAL A 15 -18.77 24.49 -34.19
CA VAL A 15 -18.44 23.29 -33.37
C VAL A 15 -19.24 22.11 -33.90
N TYR A 16 -18.58 20.94 -33.94
CA TYR A 16 -19.19 19.69 -34.37
C TYR A 16 -19.89 18.96 -33.22
N TYR A 17 -21.04 18.34 -33.53
CA TYR A 17 -21.87 17.53 -32.66
C TYR A 17 -22.09 16.17 -33.30
N PHE A 18 -22.11 15.14 -32.49
CA PHE A 18 -22.64 13.82 -32.85
C PHE A 18 -24.13 13.81 -32.59
N ARG A 19 -24.94 13.36 -33.56
CA ARG A 19 -26.39 13.26 -33.44
C ARG A 19 -26.87 11.94 -34.06
N ARG A 20 -27.47 11.08 -33.27
CA ARG A 20 -27.96 9.78 -33.71
C ARG A 20 -29.31 9.46 -33.07
N LYS A 21 -30.27 8.96 -33.87
CA LYS A 21 -31.54 8.47 -33.35
C LYS A 21 -31.35 7.16 -32.63
N VAL A 22 -32.01 6.99 -31.48
CA VAL A 22 -32.05 5.70 -30.76
C VAL A 22 -32.95 4.73 -31.52
N PRO A 23 -32.55 3.50 -31.80
CA PRO A 23 -33.40 2.49 -32.42
C PRO A 23 -34.67 2.25 -31.60
N ASN A 24 -35.78 2.01 -32.26
CA ASN A 24 -37.10 1.89 -31.63
C ASN A 24 -37.18 0.76 -30.61
N ASP A 25 -36.51 -0.33 -30.86
CA ASP A 25 -36.46 -1.55 -30.05
C ASP A 25 -35.73 -1.34 -28.69
N VAL A 26 -34.81 -0.41 -28.61
CA VAL A 26 -34.09 -0.07 -27.35
C VAL A 26 -34.50 1.31 -26.79
N GLN A 27 -35.47 1.97 -27.42
CA GLN A 27 -35.86 3.34 -27.05
C GLN A 27 -36.48 3.42 -25.63
N GLN A 28 -37.08 2.33 -25.14
CA GLN A 28 -37.62 2.25 -23.79
C GLN A 28 -36.59 2.47 -22.68
N HIS A 29 -35.29 2.29 -22.97
CA HIS A 29 -34.18 2.50 -22.03
C HIS A 29 -33.61 3.92 -22.06
N TYR A 30 -34.22 4.83 -22.86
CA TYR A 30 -33.72 6.20 -23.02
C TYR A 30 -34.85 7.22 -22.80
N GLU A 31 -34.56 8.26 -22.06
CA GLU A 31 -35.49 9.38 -21.84
C GLU A 31 -35.76 10.22 -23.11
N ARG A 32 -34.84 10.15 -24.08
CA ARG A 32 -34.90 10.94 -25.30
C ARG A 32 -34.71 10.06 -26.54
N PRO A 33 -35.48 10.32 -27.64
CA PRO A 33 -35.38 9.53 -28.85
C PRO A 33 -34.11 9.76 -29.67
N GLN A 34 -33.25 10.72 -29.26
CA GLN A 34 -32.01 11.06 -29.95
C GLN A 34 -30.88 11.33 -28.95
N ILE A 35 -29.71 10.84 -29.30
CA ILE A 35 -28.45 11.11 -28.59
C ILE A 35 -27.75 12.26 -29.30
N VAL A 36 -27.47 13.36 -28.58
CA VAL A 36 -26.74 14.52 -29.06
C VAL A 36 -25.54 14.78 -28.14
N ILE A 37 -24.32 14.70 -28.68
CA ILE A 37 -23.08 14.87 -27.91
C ILE A 37 -22.25 15.98 -28.59
N CYS A 38 -21.81 16.98 -27.83
CA CYS A 38 -20.87 17.99 -28.31
C CYS A 38 -19.46 17.38 -28.40
N LEU A 39 -18.86 17.39 -29.57
CA LEU A 39 -17.51 16.83 -29.80
C LEU A 39 -16.39 17.80 -29.43
N LYS A 40 -16.72 19.00 -28.95
CA LYS A 40 -15.78 20.05 -28.51
C LYS A 40 -14.62 20.31 -29.49
N THR A 41 -14.86 20.13 -30.79
CA THR A 41 -13.88 20.36 -31.84
C THR A 41 -14.45 21.15 -33.00
N LYS A 42 -13.60 21.97 -33.62
CA LYS A 42 -13.88 22.69 -34.88
C LYS A 42 -13.23 21.99 -36.09
N SER A 43 -12.38 20.97 -35.87
CA SER A 43 -11.73 20.20 -36.90
C SER A 43 -12.65 19.09 -37.44
N LYS A 44 -12.94 19.13 -38.75
CA LYS A 44 -13.78 18.13 -39.41
C LYS A 44 -13.18 16.72 -39.33
N SER A 45 -11.86 16.56 -39.48
CA SER A 45 -11.19 15.27 -39.41
C SER A 45 -11.24 14.66 -38.03
N ALA A 46 -11.02 15.45 -36.97
CA ALA A 46 -11.15 15.02 -35.59
C ALA A 46 -12.60 14.65 -35.23
N ALA A 47 -13.56 15.43 -35.72
CA ALA A 47 -14.98 15.16 -35.53
C ALA A 47 -15.42 13.85 -36.19
N ILE A 48 -14.90 13.52 -37.37
CA ILE A 48 -15.18 12.27 -38.09
C ILE A 48 -14.66 11.05 -37.27
N LYS A 49 -13.43 11.13 -36.76
CA LYS A 49 -12.86 10.03 -35.91
C LYS A 49 -13.69 9.82 -34.66
N ALA A 50 -14.03 10.93 -33.96
CA ALA A 50 -14.82 10.86 -32.74
C ALA A 50 -16.23 10.30 -33.01
N SER A 51 -16.90 10.76 -34.08
CA SER A 51 -18.21 10.28 -34.49
C SER A 51 -18.24 8.77 -34.73
N ARG A 52 -17.27 8.25 -35.49
CA ARG A 52 -17.13 6.80 -35.76
C ARG A 52 -16.93 6.00 -34.49
N SER A 53 -16.05 6.45 -33.59
CA SER A 53 -15.81 5.78 -32.32
C SER A 53 -17.04 5.74 -31.42
N ILE A 54 -17.80 6.86 -31.37
CA ILE A 54 -19.05 6.91 -30.59
C ILE A 54 -20.12 6.02 -31.21
N ALA A 55 -20.24 6.02 -32.54
CA ALA A 55 -21.21 5.18 -33.25
C ALA A 55 -20.96 3.70 -33.00
N SER A 56 -19.71 3.24 -33.14
CA SER A 56 -19.32 1.85 -32.85
C SER A 56 -19.67 1.44 -31.41
N LYS A 57 -19.32 2.26 -30.43
CA LYS A 57 -19.63 1.96 -29.01
C LYS A 57 -21.15 1.90 -28.75
N LEU A 58 -21.94 2.73 -29.42
CA LEU A 58 -23.39 2.64 -29.29
C LEU A 58 -23.96 1.41 -29.97
N ASP A 59 -23.42 0.99 -31.10
CA ASP A 59 -23.83 -0.22 -31.77
C ASP A 59 -23.55 -1.47 -30.92
N ASP A 60 -22.34 -1.55 -30.36
CA ASP A 60 -21.96 -2.64 -29.44
C ASP A 60 -22.86 -2.66 -28.20
N PHE A 61 -23.14 -1.51 -27.61
CA PHE A 61 -24.01 -1.39 -26.44
C PHE A 61 -25.45 -1.80 -26.75
N TRP A 62 -26.02 -1.34 -27.86
CA TRP A 62 -27.37 -1.72 -28.27
C TRP A 62 -27.48 -3.19 -28.67
N LEU A 63 -26.40 -3.77 -29.24
CA LEU A 63 -26.32 -5.19 -29.50
C LEU A 63 -26.33 -5.99 -28.19
N GLN A 64 -25.55 -5.58 -27.20
CA GLN A 64 -25.55 -6.22 -25.87
C GLN A 64 -26.93 -6.15 -25.20
N MET A 65 -27.63 -5.01 -25.29
CA MET A 65 -28.99 -4.87 -24.74
C MET A 65 -29.96 -5.86 -25.41
N ARG A 66 -29.90 -6.00 -26.73
CA ARG A 66 -30.74 -6.94 -27.49
C ARG A 66 -30.45 -8.39 -27.13
N ILE A 67 -29.17 -8.73 -26.96
CA ILE A 67 -28.75 -10.10 -26.61
C ILE A 67 -29.18 -10.46 -25.19
N SER A 68 -29.16 -9.50 -24.25
CA SER A 68 -29.60 -9.71 -22.86
C SER A 68 -31.10 -10.03 -22.77
N ASP A 69 -31.91 -9.51 -23.71
CA ASP A 69 -33.36 -9.72 -23.75
C ASP A 69 -33.77 -10.94 -24.65
N MET A 70 -32.80 -11.55 -25.34
CA MET A 70 -33.09 -12.73 -26.20
C MET A 70 -32.99 -14.01 -25.38
N ASP A 71 -34.06 -14.83 -25.41
CA ASP A 71 -33.97 -16.23 -25.06
C ASP A 71 -32.96 -16.93 -25.95
N VAL A 72 -31.90 -17.47 -25.35
CA VAL A 72 -30.83 -18.15 -26.11
C VAL A 72 -31.45 -19.38 -26.83
N PRO A 73 -31.50 -19.41 -28.18
CA PRO A 73 -32.01 -20.56 -28.91
C PRO A 73 -31.21 -21.80 -28.51
N ALA A 74 -31.91 -22.90 -28.23
CA ALA A 74 -31.34 -24.18 -27.80
C ALA A 74 -30.67 -24.16 -26.41
N SER A 75 -31.12 -23.30 -25.51
CA SER A 75 -30.66 -23.29 -24.10
C SER A 75 -30.76 -24.64 -23.40
N HIS A 76 -31.65 -25.51 -23.86
CA HIS A 76 -31.79 -26.88 -23.36
C HIS A 76 -30.63 -27.82 -23.75
N LEU A 77 -29.85 -27.48 -24.77
CA LEU A 77 -28.62 -28.18 -25.19
C LEU A 77 -27.37 -27.72 -24.43
N LEU A 78 -27.47 -26.60 -23.76
CA LEU A 78 -26.43 -26.21 -22.82
C LEU A 78 -26.50 -27.19 -21.66
N VAL A 79 -25.43 -27.97 -21.46
CA VAL A 79 -25.31 -28.83 -20.29
C VAL A 79 -25.71 -27.99 -19.09
N ARG A 80 -26.75 -28.42 -18.36
CA ARG A 80 -27.15 -27.81 -17.10
C ARG A 80 -26.02 -27.92 -16.08
N GLY A 81 -25.00 -27.10 -16.24
CA GLY A 81 -24.34 -26.57 -15.06
C GLY A 81 -25.46 -25.90 -14.27
N LYS A 82 -25.60 -26.26 -13.01
CA LYS A 82 -26.55 -25.66 -12.07
C LYS A 82 -26.71 -24.17 -12.38
N PRO A 83 -27.96 -23.62 -12.37
CA PRO A 83 -28.13 -22.18 -12.54
C PRO A 83 -27.13 -21.52 -11.59
N LYS A 84 -26.36 -20.60 -12.10
CA LYS A 84 -25.55 -19.72 -11.25
C LYS A 84 -26.49 -18.80 -10.50
N ASP A 85 -27.21 -19.39 -9.55
CA ASP A 85 -27.85 -18.67 -8.48
C ASP A 85 -26.70 -18.04 -7.69
N ALA A 86 -26.75 -16.75 -7.62
CA ALA A 86 -25.82 -15.88 -6.96
C ALA A 86 -24.37 -16.04 -7.49
N PHE A 87 -23.81 -15.01 -8.01
CA PHE A 87 -22.40 -14.81 -8.30
C PHE A 87 -21.53 -15.71 -7.41
N THR A 88 -21.25 -16.94 -7.86
CA THR A 88 -20.16 -17.69 -7.24
C THR A 88 -18.91 -16.98 -7.70
N SER A 89 -18.50 -16.01 -6.93
CA SER A 89 -17.25 -15.35 -7.10
C SER A 89 -16.16 -16.42 -7.16
N TYR A 90 -15.45 -16.51 -8.28
CA TYR A 90 -14.24 -17.33 -8.39
C TYR A 90 -13.06 -16.66 -7.68
N ALA A 91 -13.30 -15.51 -7.10
CA ALA A 91 -12.29 -14.79 -6.35
C ALA A 91 -12.10 -15.46 -4.97
N SER A 92 -10.85 -15.63 -4.60
CA SER A 92 -10.47 -16.11 -3.28
C SER A 92 -11.05 -15.21 -2.19
N SER A 93 -11.35 -15.76 -1.02
CA SER A 93 -11.72 -14.99 0.16
C SER A 93 -10.57 -14.06 0.58
N LEU A 94 -10.85 -13.06 1.39
CA LEU A 94 -9.79 -12.17 1.88
C LEU A 94 -8.76 -12.92 2.75
N SER A 95 -9.19 -13.97 3.46
CA SER A 95 -8.29 -14.86 4.20
C SER A 95 -7.38 -15.66 3.28
N ASP A 96 -7.91 -16.20 2.16
CA ASP A 96 -7.10 -16.90 1.16
C ASP A 96 -6.13 -15.93 0.45
N ALA A 97 -6.57 -14.72 0.16
CA ALA A 97 -5.74 -13.66 -0.39
C ALA A 97 -4.56 -13.31 0.55
N LEU A 98 -4.80 -13.26 1.87
CA LEU A 98 -3.75 -13.09 2.86
C LEU A 98 -2.79 -14.26 2.87
N ALA A 99 -3.27 -15.50 2.78
CA ALA A 99 -2.42 -16.70 2.74
C ALA A 99 -1.51 -16.67 1.49
N THR A 100 -2.06 -16.36 0.32
CA THR A 100 -1.31 -16.17 -0.93
C THR A 100 -0.25 -15.07 -0.80
N TYR A 101 -0.62 -13.91 -0.23
CA TYR A 101 0.31 -12.81 0.01
C TYR A 101 1.46 -13.21 0.94
N CYS A 102 1.17 -13.92 2.02
CA CYS A 102 2.18 -14.40 2.97
C CYS A 102 3.10 -15.45 2.33
N SER A 103 2.57 -16.34 1.51
CA SER A 103 3.37 -17.34 0.78
C SER A 103 4.34 -16.69 -0.21
N LEU A 104 3.84 -15.80 -1.07
CA LEU A 104 4.62 -15.23 -2.17
C LEU A 104 5.60 -14.13 -1.72
N LYS A 105 5.21 -13.31 -0.74
CA LYS A 105 6.01 -12.17 -0.26
C LYS A 105 6.78 -12.45 1.02
N GLY A 106 6.56 -13.62 1.63
CA GLY A 106 7.09 -13.96 2.95
C GLY A 106 8.44 -14.66 2.95
N ALA A 107 8.95 -15.15 1.82
CA ALA A 107 10.12 -16.03 1.73
C ALA A 107 11.36 -15.51 2.50
N ASP A 108 11.60 -14.17 2.44
CA ASP A 108 12.75 -13.53 3.10
C ASP A 108 12.30 -12.50 4.17
N ARG A 109 11.12 -12.70 4.78
CA ARG A 109 10.53 -11.74 5.72
C ARG A 109 10.56 -12.23 7.15
N THR A 110 10.70 -11.27 8.07
CA THR A 110 10.66 -11.52 9.52
C THR A 110 9.24 -11.84 9.99
N ALA A 111 9.13 -12.46 11.18
CA ALA A 111 7.85 -12.74 11.83
C ALA A 111 6.96 -11.49 11.97
N LEU A 112 7.57 -10.31 12.12
CA LEU A 112 6.84 -9.02 12.19
C LEU A 112 6.05 -8.70 10.92
N PHE A 113 6.55 -9.10 9.74
CA PHE A 113 5.82 -8.93 8.49
C PHE A 113 4.49 -9.69 8.50
N PHE A 114 4.54 -10.97 8.89
CA PHE A 114 3.34 -11.82 8.95
C PHE A 114 2.35 -11.32 10.02
N THR A 115 2.85 -10.97 11.20
CA THR A 115 2.03 -10.42 12.29
C THR A 115 1.34 -9.13 11.87
N ALA A 116 2.05 -8.22 11.20
CA ALA A 116 1.49 -6.97 10.70
C ALA A 116 0.44 -7.20 9.61
N ALA A 117 0.69 -8.09 8.65
CA ALA A 117 -0.25 -8.43 7.59
C ALA A 117 -1.52 -9.06 8.17
N LYS A 118 -1.39 -10.07 9.03
CA LYS A 118 -2.51 -10.74 9.71
C LYS A 118 -3.35 -9.76 10.53
N ARG A 119 -2.72 -8.90 11.33
CA ARG A 119 -3.42 -7.88 12.11
C ARG A 119 -4.21 -6.92 11.23
N ASN A 120 -3.58 -6.40 10.15
CA ASN A 120 -4.19 -5.39 9.30
C ASN A 120 -5.38 -5.96 8.50
N VAL A 121 -5.27 -7.19 8.00
CA VAL A 121 -6.39 -7.90 7.36
C VAL A 121 -7.44 -8.28 8.39
N GLY A 122 -7.02 -8.71 9.58
CA GLY A 122 -7.91 -9.04 10.69
C GLY A 122 -8.91 -7.94 11.04
N TYR A 123 -8.51 -6.67 10.93
CA TYR A 123 -9.45 -5.54 11.10
C TYR A 123 -10.57 -5.52 10.04
N VAL A 124 -10.27 -5.91 8.80
CA VAL A 124 -11.31 -6.01 7.76
C VAL A 124 -12.25 -7.18 8.05
N LEU A 125 -11.68 -8.33 8.44
CA LEU A 125 -12.46 -9.52 8.78
C LEU A 125 -13.40 -9.25 9.98
N GLU A 126 -12.93 -8.50 10.97
CA GLU A 126 -13.70 -8.10 12.15
C GLU A 126 -14.90 -7.21 11.79
N HIS A 127 -14.70 -6.22 10.91
CA HIS A 127 -15.73 -5.25 10.59
C HIS A 127 -16.63 -5.65 9.43
N LEU A 128 -16.07 -6.23 8.36
CA LEU A 128 -16.78 -6.52 7.12
C LEU A 128 -17.03 -8.01 6.88
N GLY A 129 -16.41 -8.89 7.69
CA GLY A 129 -16.44 -10.33 7.50
C GLY A 129 -15.50 -10.83 6.40
N ASP A 130 -15.31 -12.16 6.35
CA ASP A 130 -14.51 -12.82 5.32
C ASP A 130 -15.37 -13.10 4.09
N ARG A 131 -15.11 -12.37 3.04
CA ARG A 131 -15.85 -12.45 1.77
C ARG A 131 -14.88 -12.60 0.59
N PRO A 132 -15.36 -13.11 -0.57
CA PRO A 132 -14.60 -13.03 -1.81
C PRO A 132 -14.18 -11.60 -2.12
N ILE A 133 -12.91 -11.39 -2.56
CA ILE A 133 -12.32 -10.05 -2.72
C ILE A 133 -13.02 -9.17 -3.75
N ASP A 134 -13.72 -9.75 -4.71
CA ASP A 134 -14.53 -9.05 -5.73
C ASP A 134 -15.91 -8.61 -5.24
N THR A 135 -16.34 -9.08 -4.06
CA THR A 135 -17.64 -8.70 -3.47
C THR A 135 -17.57 -7.49 -2.55
N TYR A 136 -16.36 -7.04 -2.18
CA TYR A 136 -16.22 -5.79 -1.44
C TYR A 136 -16.46 -4.59 -2.36
N SER A 137 -17.18 -3.60 -1.84
CA SER A 137 -17.48 -2.35 -2.52
C SER A 137 -16.66 -1.17 -1.98
N SER A 138 -16.63 -0.06 -2.72
CA SER A 138 -16.03 1.19 -2.21
C SER A 138 -16.77 1.73 -0.97
N ALA A 139 -18.07 1.43 -0.85
CA ALA A 139 -18.87 1.79 0.34
C ALA A 139 -18.42 0.99 1.56
N ASP A 140 -18.15 -0.31 1.41
CA ASP A 140 -17.58 -1.13 2.48
C ASP A 140 -16.21 -0.58 2.93
N ALA A 141 -15.35 -0.24 1.97
CA ALA A 141 -14.04 0.31 2.29
C ALA A 141 -14.11 1.69 2.95
N ALA A 142 -15.12 2.51 2.62
CA ALA A 142 -15.38 3.79 3.32
C ALA A 142 -15.90 3.55 4.75
N SER A 143 -16.85 2.65 4.93
CA SER A 143 -17.34 2.23 6.25
C SER A 143 -16.20 1.71 7.15
N PHE A 144 -15.33 0.89 6.58
CA PHE A 144 -14.15 0.38 7.29
C PHE A 144 -13.18 1.50 7.72
N ARG A 145 -12.96 2.51 6.86
CA ARG A 145 -12.18 3.70 7.23
C ARG A 145 -12.79 4.39 8.44
N ASP A 146 -14.11 4.65 8.40
CA ASP A 146 -14.81 5.38 9.45
C ASP A 146 -14.77 4.60 10.77
N TRP A 147 -14.97 3.28 10.71
CA TRP A 147 -14.81 2.39 11.87
C TRP A 147 -13.40 2.43 12.48
N LEU A 148 -12.33 2.51 11.67
CA LEU A 148 -10.96 2.66 12.18
C LEU A 148 -10.75 4.03 12.86
N ILE A 149 -11.40 5.09 12.35
CA ILE A 149 -11.36 6.43 12.94
C ILE A 149 -12.06 6.40 14.31
N ASP A 150 -13.24 5.80 14.39
CA ASP A 150 -14.04 5.68 15.61
C ASP A 150 -13.30 4.87 16.69
N ARG A 151 -12.46 3.92 16.31
CA ARG A 151 -11.54 3.20 17.21
C ARG A 151 -10.36 4.05 17.68
N GLY A 152 -10.25 5.30 17.27
CA GLY A 152 -9.19 6.22 17.67
C GLY A 152 -7.83 6.00 17.00
N LEU A 153 -7.77 5.26 15.88
CA LEU A 153 -6.51 5.07 15.17
C LEU A 153 -6.08 6.38 14.47
N THR A 154 -4.77 6.63 14.49
CA THR A 154 -4.21 7.79 13.78
C THR A 154 -4.31 7.61 12.27
N THR A 155 -4.39 8.73 11.53
CA THR A 155 -4.46 8.70 10.06
C THR A 155 -3.25 8.02 9.41
N SER A 156 -2.06 8.12 9.99
CA SER A 156 -0.87 7.41 9.55
C SER A 156 -1.00 5.89 9.73
N SER A 157 -1.60 5.44 10.84
CA SER A 157 -1.90 4.03 11.09
C SER A 157 -2.93 3.49 10.11
N ILE A 158 -4.02 4.23 9.89
CA ILE A 158 -5.06 3.88 8.92
C ILE A 158 -4.47 3.77 7.51
N SER A 159 -3.64 4.73 7.11
CA SER A 159 -2.96 4.70 5.80
C SER A 159 -2.10 3.44 5.62
N ARG A 160 -1.38 2.99 6.67
CA ARG A 160 -0.59 1.74 6.63
C ARG A 160 -1.47 0.50 6.55
N ILE A 161 -2.59 0.47 7.28
CA ILE A 161 -3.56 -0.63 7.23
C ILE A 161 -4.10 -0.75 5.81
N PHE A 162 -4.60 0.34 5.22
CA PHE A 162 -5.08 0.36 3.84
C PHE A 162 -3.98 -0.01 2.84
N GLY A 163 -2.74 0.41 3.07
CA GLY A 163 -1.59 0.03 2.26
C GLY A 163 -1.38 -1.49 2.21
N THR A 164 -1.48 -2.16 3.37
CA THR A 164 -1.38 -3.63 3.45
C THR A 164 -2.54 -4.32 2.73
N ILE A 165 -3.77 -3.88 2.98
CA ILE A 165 -4.97 -4.46 2.37
C ILE A 165 -4.91 -4.33 0.83
N ARG A 166 -4.54 -3.16 0.33
CA ARG A 166 -4.33 -2.94 -1.11
C ARG A 166 -3.29 -3.88 -1.70
N ALA A 167 -2.18 -4.07 -1.00
CA ALA A 167 -1.11 -4.95 -1.46
C ALA A 167 -1.55 -6.43 -1.51
N VAL A 168 -2.30 -6.89 -0.50
CA VAL A 168 -2.87 -8.23 -0.44
C VAL A 168 -3.83 -8.47 -1.61
N ILE A 169 -4.83 -7.59 -1.76
CA ILE A 169 -5.86 -7.73 -2.80
C ILE A 169 -5.26 -7.59 -4.21
N ASN A 170 -4.40 -6.60 -4.45
CA ASN A 170 -3.78 -6.41 -5.77
C ASN A 170 -2.92 -7.60 -6.18
N LEU A 171 -2.15 -8.18 -5.24
CA LEU A 171 -1.37 -9.38 -5.54
C LEU A 171 -2.28 -10.54 -5.94
N THR A 172 -3.36 -10.77 -5.20
CA THR A 172 -4.30 -11.85 -5.49
C THR A 172 -5.00 -11.65 -6.84
N ILE A 173 -5.41 -10.41 -7.16
CA ILE A 173 -5.98 -10.09 -8.47
C ILE A 173 -5.00 -10.44 -9.59
N GLN A 174 -3.72 -10.09 -9.42
CA GLN A 174 -2.67 -10.37 -10.41
C GLN A 174 -2.38 -11.86 -10.56
N GLU A 175 -2.19 -12.57 -9.44
CA GLU A 175 -1.84 -14.00 -9.44
C GLU A 175 -2.96 -14.89 -10.00
N HIS A 176 -4.22 -14.54 -9.71
CA HIS A 176 -5.37 -15.31 -10.15
C HIS A 176 -6.00 -14.77 -11.46
N GLY A 177 -5.47 -13.70 -12.05
CA GLY A 177 -5.99 -13.10 -13.28
C GLY A 177 -7.44 -12.64 -13.16
N LEU A 178 -7.84 -12.11 -11.99
CA LEU A 178 -9.23 -11.73 -11.73
C LEU A 178 -9.59 -10.43 -12.44
N ASP A 179 -10.75 -10.40 -13.11
CA ASP A 179 -11.29 -9.19 -13.72
C ASP A 179 -12.14 -8.40 -12.71
N CYS A 180 -11.49 -7.92 -11.64
CA CYS A 180 -12.14 -7.08 -10.65
C CYS A 180 -11.23 -5.92 -10.24
N ARG A 181 -11.84 -4.86 -9.68
CA ARG A 181 -11.12 -3.70 -9.15
C ARG A 181 -10.98 -3.81 -7.64
N ASN A 182 -9.82 -3.40 -7.14
CA ASN A 182 -9.62 -3.34 -5.70
C ASN A 182 -10.48 -2.22 -5.08
N ALA A 183 -11.49 -2.58 -4.31
CA ALA A 183 -12.42 -1.67 -3.65
C ALA A 183 -11.73 -0.70 -2.68
N PHE A 184 -10.59 -1.08 -2.12
CA PHE A 184 -9.82 -0.27 -1.17
C PHE A 184 -8.83 0.69 -1.85
N ALA A 185 -8.70 0.68 -3.19
CA ALA A 185 -7.65 1.41 -3.90
C ALA A 185 -7.76 2.94 -3.75
N ASN A 186 -8.93 3.51 -4.00
CA ASN A 186 -9.14 4.95 -4.16
C ASN A 186 -9.97 5.57 -3.02
N ILE A 187 -9.90 5.02 -1.82
CA ILE A 187 -10.62 5.56 -0.67
C ILE A 187 -9.91 6.81 -0.16
N TYR A 188 -10.68 7.88 0.00
CA TYR A 188 -10.19 9.10 0.63
C TYR A 188 -9.81 8.82 2.09
N LEU A 189 -8.56 9.10 2.45
CA LEU A 189 -8.08 9.05 3.82
C LEU A 189 -7.81 10.48 4.29
N PRO A 190 -8.46 10.95 5.37
CA PRO A 190 -8.25 12.31 5.85
C PRO A 190 -6.79 12.50 6.27
N LYS A 191 -6.17 13.56 5.82
CA LYS A 191 -4.83 13.96 6.25
C LYS A 191 -4.99 14.85 7.48
N LYS A 192 -4.75 14.32 8.67
CA LYS A 192 -4.57 15.16 9.84
C LYS A 192 -3.17 15.79 9.76
N ALA A 193 -3.07 17.08 9.97
CA ALA A 193 -1.77 17.72 10.12
C ALA A 193 -1.08 17.09 11.34
N GLU A 194 -0.10 16.23 11.10
CA GLU A 194 0.72 15.69 12.20
C GLU A 194 1.58 16.84 12.72
N GLU A 195 1.46 17.16 13.99
CA GLU A 195 2.44 18.01 14.63
C GLU A 195 3.80 17.33 14.51
N LYS A 196 4.68 17.91 13.71
CA LYS A 196 6.05 17.43 13.61
C LYS A 196 6.70 17.57 14.97
N ARG A 197 7.27 16.48 15.48
CA ARG A 197 8.09 16.53 16.71
C ARG A 197 9.16 17.60 16.54
N LYS A 198 9.21 18.53 17.46
CA LYS A 198 10.26 19.54 17.49
C LYS A 198 11.61 18.88 17.83
N PRO A 199 12.72 19.31 17.20
CA PRO A 199 14.04 18.86 17.60
C PRO A 199 14.28 19.19 19.08
N ILE A 200 15.01 18.33 19.80
CA ILE A 200 15.40 18.61 21.18
C ILE A 200 16.44 19.76 21.12
N PRO A 201 16.27 20.82 21.93
CA PRO A 201 17.23 21.93 21.99
C PRO A 201 18.62 21.44 22.38
N LYS A 202 19.65 22.06 21.82
CA LYS A 202 21.07 21.67 22.05
C LYS A 202 21.45 21.64 23.54
N HIS A 203 21.00 22.61 24.32
CA HIS A 203 21.29 22.66 25.75
C HIS A 203 20.69 21.50 26.53
N GLU A 204 19.50 21.05 26.14
CA GLU A 204 18.86 19.87 26.73
C GLU A 204 19.61 18.57 26.36
N ILE A 205 20.07 18.46 25.10
CA ILE A 205 20.92 17.33 24.67
C ILE A 205 22.18 17.25 25.53
N ILE A 206 22.89 18.36 25.73
CA ILE A 206 24.09 18.42 26.57
C ILE A 206 23.78 18.00 28.03
N GLN A 207 22.64 18.42 28.57
CA GLN A 207 22.24 18.04 29.93
C GLN A 207 21.92 16.54 30.00
N ILE A 208 21.21 16.00 29.01
CA ILE A 208 20.94 14.56 28.91
C ILE A 208 22.23 13.75 28.85
N GLN A 209 23.15 14.16 27.98
CA GLN A 209 24.47 13.52 27.80
C GLN A 209 25.27 13.49 29.12
N LYS A 210 25.33 14.61 29.82
CA LYS A 210 26.01 14.69 31.15
C LYS A 210 25.39 13.74 32.16
N THR A 211 24.05 13.72 32.21
CA THR A 211 23.33 12.83 33.12
C THR A 211 23.55 11.36 32.76
N CYS A 212 23.59 11.03 31.47
CA CYS A 212 23.84 9.67 31.02
C CYS A 212 25.23 9.15 31.43
N LEU A 213 26.25 9.97 31.28
CA LEU A 213 27.62 9.62 31.68
C LEU A 213 27.78 9.56 33.22
N ALA A 214 27.12 10.45 33.96
CA ALA A 214 27.18 10.47 35.43
C ALA A 214 26.53 9.23 36.06
N LEU A 215 25.39 8.76 35.51
CA LEU A 215 24.72 7.55 35.99
C LEU A 215 25.35 6.26 35.48
N ALA A 216 25.88 6.30 34.27
CA ALA A 216 26.69 5.26 33.62
C ALA A 216 26.09 3.83 33.66
N ASP A 217 24.76 3.69 33.76
CA ASP A 217 24.10 2.41 33.59
C ASP A 217 23.86 2.09 32.10
N GLU A 218 23.63 0.84 31.79
CA GLU A 218 23.48 0.33 30.42
C GLU A 218 22.45 1.11 29.59
N ARG A 219 21.29 1.49 30.20
CA ARG A 219 20.23 2.23 29.51
C ARG A 219 20.68 3.64 29.11
N ARG A 220 21.44 4.31 30.00
CA ARG A 220 21.91 5.66 29.76
C ARG A 220 23.11 5.70 28.83
N LEU A 221 23.97 4.69 28.91
CA LEU A 221 25.11 4.56 27.98
C LEU A 221 24.65 4.31 26.53
N VAL A 222 23.56 3.58 26.31
CA VAL A 222 22.91 3.49 24.96
C VAL A 222 22.50 4.87 24.45
N ILE A 223 21.86 5.69 25.30
CA ILE A 223 21.43 7.05 24.90
C ILE A 223 22.65 7.93 24.60
N ALA A 224 23.67 7.87 25.44
CA ALA A 224 24.93 8.60 25.23
C ALA A 224 25.58 8.20 23.90
N LEU A 225 25.65 6.90 23.60
CA LEU A 225 26.21 6.38 22.35
C LEU A 225 25.43 6.90 21.11
N ILE A 226 24.10 6.81 21.11
CA ILE A 226 23.31 7.21 19.93
C ILE A 226 23.23 8.73 19.76
N SER A 227 23.44 9.52 20.82
CA SER A 227 23.28 10.97 20.76
C SER A 227 24.26 11.66 19.81
N ASP A 228 25.49 11.16 19.68
CA ASP A 228 26.50 11.69 18.76
C ASP A 228 26.66 10.88 17.49
N THR A 229 26.34 9.58 17.53
CA THR A 229 26.52 8.68 16.39
C THR A 229 25.34 8.69 15.40
N GLY A 230 24.15 9.09 15.85
CA GLY A 230 22.92 9.01 15.05
C GLY A 230 22.54 7.59 14.64
N MET A 231 23.06 6.56 15.30
CA MET A 231 22.70 5.17 15.07
C MET A 231 21.23 4.92 15.41
N ARG A 232 20.62 3.97 14.73
CA ARG A 232 19.30 3.48 15.14
C ARG A 232 19.42 2.71 16.46
N LEU A 233 18.40 2.77 17.30
CA LEU A 233 18.42 2.07 18.59
C LEU A 233 18.73 0.56 18.42
N SER A 234 18.12 -0.10 17.45
CA SER A 234 18.37 -1.51 17.16
C SER A 234 19.79 -1.79 16.62
N GLU A 235 20.41 -0.83 15.93
CA GLU A 235 21.80 -0.92 15.51
C GLU A 235 22.74 -0.87 16.72
N ALA A 236 22.48 0.08 17.64
CA ALA A 236 23.28 0.24 18.86
C ALA A 236 23.13 -0.95 19.82
N LEU A 237 21.91 -1.36 20.11
CA LEU A 237 21.65 -2.47 21.04
C LEU A 237 22.28 -3.80 20.61
N GLY A 238 22.34 -4.07 19.30
CA GLY A 238 22.92 -5.30 18.76
C GLY A 238 24.44 -5.27 18.56
N LEU A 239 25.16 -4.27 19.11
CA LEU A 239 26.62 -4.19 19.00
C LEU A 239 27.33 -5.24 19.82
N VAL A 240 28.43 -5.75 19.26
CA VAL A 240 29.41 -6.60 19.95
C VAL A 240 30.74 -5.88 20.07
N TRP A 241 31.56 -6.26 21.06
CA TRP A 241 32.88 -5.68 21.22
C TRP A 241 33.76 -5.87 19.98
N GLY A 242 33.55 -6.93 19.21
CA GLY A 242 34.23 -7.17 17.94
C GLY A 242 33.92 -6.12 16.86
N ASP A 243 32.82 -5.35 16.98
CA ASP A 243 32.49 -4.25 16.07
C ASP A 243 33.22 -2.95 16.41
N VAL A 244 33.77 -2.83 17.65
CA VAL A 244 34.38 -1.59 18.17
C VAL A 244 35.89 -1.58 17.92
N ARG A 245 36.41 -0.45 17.50
CA ARG A 245 37.86 -0.20 17.30
C ARG A 245 38.26 1.02 18.10
N LEU A 246 38.60 0.82 19.39
CA LEU A 246 39.07 1.91 20.26
C LEU A 246 40.56 2.23 20.05
N ASP A 247 41.34 1.21 19.66
CA ASP A 247 42.80 1.34 19.48
C ASP A 247 43.21 1.92 18.11
N HIS A 248 42.21 2.26 17.28
CA HIS A 248 42.47 2.86 15.98
C HIS A 248 42.77 4.37 16.12
N GLU A 249 43.56 4.95 15.23
CA GLU A 249 43.83 6.40 15.16
C GLU A 249 42.53 7.23 15.19
N TYR A 250 41.50 6.72 14.53
CA TYR A 250 40.11 7.24 14.55
C TYR A 250 39.20 6.18 15.17
N PRO A 251 38.92 6.26 16.49
CA PRO A 251 38.03 5.30 17.13
C PRO A 251 36.67 5.25 16.44
N HIS A 252 36.19 4.04 16.14
CA HIS A 252 34.96 3.87 15.38
C HIS A 252 34.28 2.54 15.66
N ILE A 253 33.02 2.43 15.25
CA ILE A 253 32.24 1.21 15.19
C ILE A 253 32.14 0.78 13.73
N ASN A 254 32.49 -0.48 13.44
CA ASN A 254 32.23 -1.10 12.16
C ASN A 254 30.84 -1.73 12.18
N LEU A 255 29.83 -0.99 11.71
CA LEU A 255 28.44 -1.43 11.72
C LEU A 255 28.21 -2.43 10.59
N VAL A 256 28.12 -3.71 10.93
CA VAL A 256 27.88 -4.85 10.02
C VAL A 256 26.65 -5.64 10.44
N GLU A 257 26.16 -6.52 9.57
CA GLU A 257 25.08 -7.45 9.90
C GLU A 257 25.60 -8.59 10.78
N HIS A 258 24.73 -9.00 11.70
CA HIS A 258 24.90 -10.19 12.54
C HIS A 258 23.59 -11.01 12.53
N PRO A 259 23.62 -12.30 12.85
CA PRO A 259 22.40 -13.11 12.91
C PRO A 259 21.28 -12.52 13.80
N TRP A 260 21.66 -11.85 14.88
CA TRP A 260 20.75 -11.18 15.83
C TRP A 260 20.48 -9.72 15.48
N ARG A 261 21.20 -9.12 14.54
CA ARG A 261 21.06 -7.71 14.13
C ARG A 261 21.04 -7.57 12.62
N GLN A 262 19.84 -7.54 12.05
CA GLN A 262 19.65 -7.21 10.64
C GLN A 262 19.73 -5.71 10.45
N LEU A 263 20.37 -5.26 9.38
CA LEU A 263 20.37 -3.86 8.98
C LEU A 263 19.17 -3.57 8.06
N LYS A 264 18.58 -2.37 8.21
CA LYS A 264 17.37 -1.98 7.48
C LYS A 264 17.55 -2.00 5.95
N THR A 265 18.75 -1.66 5.47
CA THR A 265 19.11 -1.63 4.04
C THR A 265 20.58 -2.03 3.89
N SER A 266 20.97 -2.49 2.71
CA SER A 266 22.37 -2.81 2.39
C SER A 266 23.31 -1.62 2.61
N GLY A 267 22.84 -0.40 2.34
CA GLY A 267 23.62 0.84 2.61
C GLY A 267 23.71 1.24 4.09
N SER A 268 23.11 0.49 5.01
CA SER A 268 23.25 0.73 6.46
C SER A 268 24.59 0.24 7.01
N LYS A 269 25.29 -0.63 6.29
CA LYS A 269 26.69 -1.04 6.57
C LYS A 269 27.59 0.18 6.44
N ARG A 270 28.30 0.54 7.53
CA ARG A 270 29.16 1.74 7.54
C ARG A 270 30.12 1.75 8.72
N LEU A 271 31.18 2.53 8.60
CA LEU A 271 31.98 2.95 9.75
C LEU A 271 31.29 4.13 10.43
N VAL A 272 31.14 4.05 11.75
CA VAL A 272 30.53 5.10 12.57
C VAL A 272 31.60 5.64 13.50
N PRO A 273 32.09 6.86 13.28
CA PRO A 273 33.14 7.44 14.15
C PRO A 273 32.60 7.63 15.57
N LEU A 274 33.44 7.32 16.55
CA LEU A 274 33.18 7.58 17.96
C LEU A 274 33.82 8.91 18.33
N VAL A 275 32.97 9.88 18.67
CA VAL A 275 33.42 11.24 19.05
C VAL A 275 32.66 11.69 20.29
N GLY A 276 33.23 12.68 21.00
CA GLY A 276 32.55 13.32 22.13
C GLY A 276 32.01 12.31 23.15
N VAL A 277 30.72 12.48 23.49
CA VAL A 277 30.04 11.65 24.51
C VAL A 277 29.88 10.19 24.10
N SER A 278 29.78 9.92 22.80
CA SER A 278 29.69 8.54 22.32
C SER A 278 31.00 7.76 22.57
N LEU A 279 32.15 8.40 22.39
CA LEU A 279 33.45 7.81 22.70
C LEU A 279 33.61 7.53 24.21
N GLU A 280 33.25 8.52 25.03
CA GLU A 280 33.33 8.38 26.49
C GLU A 280 32.37 7.27 26.98
N ALA A 281 31.18 7.17 26.46
CA ALA A 281 30.24 6.10 26.81
C ALA A 281 30.84 4.71 26.53
N VAL A 282 31.46 4.51 25.37
CA VAL A 282 32.11 3.22 25.04
C VAL A 282 33.32 2.94 25.91
N LYS A 283 34.14 3.97 26.24
CA LYS A 283 35.25 3.80 27.18
C LYS A 283 34.77 3.38 28.58
N VAL A 284 33.71 4.04 29.09
CA VAL A 284 33.13 3.70 30.40
C VAL A 284 32.64 2.24 30.38
N MET A 285 31.94 1.82 29.35
CA MET A 285 31.52 0.42 29.22
C MET A 285 32.69 -0.56 29.18
N HIS A 286 33.77 -0.20 28.47
CA HIS A 286 34.97 -1.04 28.39
C HIS A 286 35.66 -1.15 29.78
N GLN A 287 35.72 -0.07 30.54
CA GLN A 287 36.28 -0.06 31.90
C GLN A 287 35.43 -0.83 32.91
N GLN A 288 34.12 -0.85 32.75
CA GLN A 288 33.20 -1.62 33.61
C GLN A 288 33.33 -3.14 33.44
N GLY A 289 34.07 -3.58 32.40
CA GLY A 289 34.48 -4.98 32.27
C GLY A 289 33.33 -5.95 32.06
N PHE A 290 32.34 -5.61 31.22
CA PHE A 290 31.29 -6.54 30.83
C PHE A 290 31.90 -7.80 30.20
N SER A 291 31.74 -8.95 30.87
CA SER A 291 32.31 -10.23 30.48
C SER A 291 31.56 -10.91 29.31
N THR A 292 30.71 -10.17 28.59
CA THR A 292 29.89 -10.68 27.49
C THR A 292 30.40 -10.17 26.15
N GLN A 293 30.08 -10.87 25.07
CA GLN A 293 30.42 -10.39 23.72
C GLN A 293 29.65 -9.13 23.32
N PHE A 294 28.47 -8.88 23.94
CA PHE A 294 27.58 -7.75 23.63
C PHE A 294 27.94 -6.50 24.44
N LEU A 295 27.80 -5.33 23.82
CA LEU A 295 27.92 -4.06 24.54
C LEU A 295 26.73 -3.85 25.48
N PHE A 296 25.55 -4.34 25.10
CA PHE A 296 24.30 -4.15 25.82
C PHE A 296 23.62 -5.52 26.08
N PRO A 297 24.16 -6.32 26.99
CA PRO A 297 23.72 -7.71 27.20
C PRO A 297 22.30 -7.82 27.75
N SER A 298 21.77 -6.80 28.44
CA SER A 298 20.38 -6.82 28.93
C SER A 298 19.35 -6.73 27.80
N TYR A 299 19.76 -6.36 26.59
CA TYR A 299 18.87 -6.10 25.46
C TYR A 299 19.08 -7.05 24.28
N THR A 300 20.17 -7.79 24.25
CA THR A 300 20.54 -8.63 23.11
C THR A 300 21.21 -9.91 23.56
N SER A 301 20.77 -11.03 22.99
CA SER A 301 21.37 -12.35 23.13
C SER A 301 21.61 -12.98 21.77
N ALA A 302 22.53 -13.94 21.69
CA ALA A 302 22.83 -14.68 20.45
C ALA A 302 21.69 -15.64 20.01
N THR A 303 20.66 -15.79 20.84
CA THR A 303 19.55 -16.75 20.69
C THR A 303 18.24 -16.14 20.22
N HIS A 304 18.31 -15.07 19.41
CA HIS A 304 17.08 -14.51 18.80
C HIS A 304 17.12 -14.59 17.29
#